data_015d47f8a61307934fdbc2635feb5661
#
_entry.id   015d47f8a61307934fdbc2635feb5661
#
_cell.length_a   1.000
_cell.length_b   1.000
_cell.length_c   1.000
_cell.angle_alpha   90.00
_cell.angle_beta   90.00
_cell.angle_gamma   90.00
#
_symmetry.space_group_name_H-M   'P 1'
#
loop_
_entity.id
_entity.type
_entity.pdbx_description
1 polymer ?
#
loop_
_entity_poly.entity_id
_entity_poly.type
_entity_poly.pdbx_seq_one_letter_code
_entity_poly.pdbx_strand_id
1 'polypeptide(L)'
;MRGLTNTVLVFILLFFGMEAAAQNTSSQESRKAALEREIAQLQKQLKDNSAKSANALGELTLIRKQLSNRRELISDSEKEIKVLSDSISRARKEIKEIEDRLDTMDVYYQRLIKGAYRNRDKRIWYAHLLTSANFAQASRRYSYLKNLSSQINEEAARITKTKADLDDKVANLDRMKANAEALKAVRQKELNQLKKDEKRSDALIATLKKDKSKYQKQLSTKQKQVEALNREIEKIIASYMAQQNAAQKSEGKTTTKQKKTIDYKLSSDFEKNKGKLPWPAEGPIVEKFGRHNHPVYTSIVMPFNKGINIALSPGTDINAVFDGEVKNIIVMPGYNKCVLIQHGNYFTFYCKLSGVDVKAGDKVKTGQKIGTVDTIDHQTQLHFQVWKEKAPQNPENWLR
;
A
#
# COMPACT_ATOMS: atom_id res chain seq x y z
N MET A 1 19.05 -36.47 26.84
CA MET A 1 19.15 -35.05 26.42
C MET A 1 18.91 -34.80 24.94
N ARG A 2 18.07 -35.56 24.25
CA ARG A 2 17.71 -35.34 22.82
C ARG A 2 16.27 -34.87 22.57
N GLY A 3 15.48 -34.66 23.62
CA GLY A 3 14.07 -34.25 23.51
C GLY A 3 13.80 -32.76 23.66
N LEU A 4 14.71 -31.96 24.24
CA LEU A 4 14.48 -30.54 24.50
C LEU A 4 14.84 -29.61 23.35
N THR A 5 15.71 -30.05 22.42
CA THR A 5 16.15 -29.21 21.31
C THR A 5 15.12 -29.11 20.17
N ASN A 6 14.26 -30.12 19.99
CA ASN A 6 13.24 -30.08 18.92
C ASN A 6 12.01 -29.22 19.29
N THR A 7 11.68 -29.10 20.58
CA THR A 7 10.53 -28.30 21.03
C THR A 7 10.81 -26.81 20.96
N VAL A 8 12.05 -26.39 21.20
CA VAL A 8 12.46 -24.97 21.10
C VAL A 8 12.55 -24.53 19.64
N LEU A 9 12.98 -25.41 18.73
CA LEU A 9 13.06 -25.08 17.29
C LEU A 9 11.67 -24.91 16.63
N VAL A 10 10.68 -25.69 17.05
CA VAL A 10 9.29 -25.56 16.58
C VAL A 10 8.65 -24.28 17.12
N PHE A 11 8.97 -23.85 18.33
CA PHE A 11 8.46 -22.59 18.90
C PHE A 11 9.07 -21.35 18.23
N ILE A 12 10.35 -21.39 17.84
CA ILE A 12 11.01 -20.30 17.12
C ILE A 12 10.45 -20.18 15.70
N LEU A 13 10.16 -21.27 15.00
CA LEU A 13 9.54 -21.25 13.66
C LEU A 13 8.08 -20.74 13.66
N LEU A 14 7.33 -20.99 14.74
CA LEU A 14 5.97 -20.45 14.90
C LEU A 14 5.96 -18.93 15.20
N PHE A 15 6.97 -18.42 15.92
CA PHE A 15 7.10 -16.97 16.18
C PHE A 15 7.48 -16.18 14.93
N PHE A 16 8.39 -16.70 14.10
CA PHE A 16 8.75 -16.08 12.81
C PHE A 16 7.60 -16.10 11.78
N GLY A 17 6.73 -17.10 11.83
CA GLY A 17 5.54 -17.17 10.95
C GLY A 17 4.46 -16.14 11.32
N MET A 18 4.32 -15.75 12.58
CA MET A 18 3.37 -14.73 13.02
C MET A 18 3.82 -13.30 12.67
N GLU A 19 5.12 -13.00 12.76
CA GLU A 19 5.63 -11.68 12.37
C GLU A 19 5.55 -11.43 10.85
N ALA A 20 5.79 -12.43 10.02
CA ALA A 20 5.66 -12.30 8.57
C ALA A 20 4.19 -12.14 8.12
N ALA A 21 3.24 -12.76 8.81
CA ALA A 21 1.81 -12.57 8.55
C ALA A 21 1.33 -11.18 9.00
N ALA A 22 1.81 -10.67 10.14
CA ALA A 22 1.47 -9.34 10.65
C ALA A 22 2.05 -8.22 9.77
N GLN A 23 3.27 -8.37 9.25
CA GLN A 23 3.87 -7.41 8.30
C GLN A 23 3.12 -7.38 6.96
N ASN A 24 2.62 -8.54 6.49
CA ASN A 24 1.89 -8.61 5.22
C ASN A 24 0.49 -7.97 5.33
N THR A 25 -0.19 -8.11 6.45
CA THR A 25 -1.48 -7.46 6.71
C THR A 25 -1.34 -5.95 6.86
N SER A 26 -0.34 -5.45 7.56
CA SER A 26 -0.07 -4.01 7.71
C SER A 26 0.26 -3.35 6.35
N SER A 27 1.01 -4.02 5.47
CA SER A 27 1.30 -3.54 4.13
C SER A 27 0.04 -3.50 3.24
N GLN A 28 -0.82 -4.50 3.33
CA GLN A 28 -2.09 -4.55 2.58
C GLN A 28 -3.09 -3.48 3.06
N GLU A 29 -3.21 -3.27 4.37
CA GLU A 29 -4.05 -2.20 4.94
C GLU A 29 -3.57 -0.81 4.54
N SER A 30 -2.26 -0.57 4.56
CA SER A 30 -1.66 0.69 4.10
C SER A 30 -1.95 0.94 2.62
N ARG A 31 -1.83 -0.08 1.77
CA ARG A 31 -2.14 0.00 0.34
C ARG A 31 -3.61 0.27 0.08
N LYS A 32 -4.51 -0.42 0.78
CA LYS A 32 -5.96 -0.20 0.71
C LYS A 32 -6.32 1.23 1.09
N ALA A 33 -5.79 1.73 2.21
CA ALA A 33 -6.00 3.10 2.65
C ALA A 33 -5.47 4.13 1.65
N ALA A 34 -4.34 3.86 0.98
CA ALA A 34 -3.81 4.71 -0.08
C ALA A 34 -4.74 4.76 -1.29
N LEU A 35 -5.23 3.62 -1.77
CA LEU A 35 -6.18 3.53 -2.90
C LEU A 35 -7.51 4.25 -2.57
N GLU A 36 -8.03 4.10 -1.36
CA GLU A 36 -9.25 4.78 -0.91
C GLU A 36 -9.06 6.31 -0.87
N ARG A 37 -7.91 6.80 -0.40
CA ARG A 37 -7.56 8.24 -0.43
C ARG A 37 -7.46 8.76 -1.86
N GLU A 38 -6.77 8.04 -2.75
CA GLU A 38 -6.69 8.42 -4.17
C GLU A 38 -8.06 8.45 -4.83
N ILE A 39 -8.93 7.48 -4.58
CA ILE A 39 -10.31 7.46 -5.09
C ILE A 39 -11.08 8.69 -4.58
N ALA A 40 -10.98 9.03 -3.29
CA ALA A 40 -11.65 10.19 -2.72
C ALA A 40 -11.15 11.51 -3.33
N GLN A 41 -9.84 11.66 -3.55
CA GLN A 41 -9.25 12.81 -4.23
C GLN A 41 -9.74 12.93 -5.68
N LEU A 42 -9.77 11.82 -6.43
CA LEU A 42 -10.27 11.79 -7.80
C LEU A 42 -11.76 12.15 -7.88
N GLN A 43 -12.57 11.68 -6.93
CA GLN A 43 -13.98 12.04 -6.84
C GLN A 43 -14.17 13.55 -6.61
N LYS A 44 -13.37 14.15 -5.70
CA LYS A 44 -13.39 15.58 -5.46
C LYS A 44 -13.03 16.37 -6.72
N GLN A 45 -11.94 15.99 -7.41
CA GLN A 45 -11.52 16.63 -8.65
C GLN A 45 -12.54 16.48 -9.78
N LEU A 46 -13.20 15.33 -9.89
CA LEU A 46 -14.28 15.11 -10.86
C LEU A 46 -15.49 16.01 -10.58
N LYS A 47 -15.83 16.22 -9.30
CA LYS A 47 -16.91 17.11 -8.89
C LYS A 47 -16.56 18.57 -9.21
N ASP A 48 -15.34 19.00 -8.88
CA ASP A 48 -14.86 20.36 -9.12
C ASP A 48 -14.76 20.67 -10.64
N ASN A 49 -14.37 19.69 -11.45
CA ASN A 49 -14.26 19.82 -12.91
C ASN A 49 -15.63 19.74 -13.61
N SER A 50 -16.59 18.97 -13.12
CA SER A 50 -17.91 18.83 -13.73
C SER A 50 -18.72 20.13 -13.70
N ALA A 51 -18.46 21.00 -12.74
CA ALA A 51 -19.07 22.32 -12.63
C ALA A 51 -18.58 23.32 -13.71
N LYS A 52 -17.48 23.01 -14.43
CA LYS A 52 -16.83 23.88 -15.43
C LYS A 52 -16.63 23.18 -16.77
N SER A 53 -17.58 22.41 -17.22
CA SER A 53 -17.65 21.53 -18.39
C SER A 53 -17.01 22.07 -19.70
N ALA A 54 -15.71 21.86 -19.88
CA ALA A 54 -15.08 22.03 -21.22
C ALA A 54 -14.02 20.98 -21.55
N ASN A 55 -13.64 20.06 -20.65
CA ASN A 55 -12.55 19.13 -20.91
C ASN A 55 -12.91 17.65 -20.65
N ALA A 56 -13.74 17.08 -21.53
CA ALA A 56 -14.12 15.66 -21.47
C ALA A 56 -12.91 14.70 -21.50
N LEU A 57 -11.78 15.10 -22.10
CA LEU A 57 -10.56 14.29 -22.12
C LEU A 57 -9.87 14.24 -20.74
N GLY A 58 -9.82 15.38 -20.05
CA GLY A 58 -9.28 15.44 -18.70
C GLY A 58 -10.14 14.66 -17.71
N GLU A 59 -11.46 14.81 -17.81
CA GLU A 59 -12.41 14.03 -17.02
C GLU A 59 -12.25 12.52 -17.28
N LEU A 60 -12.13 12.10 -18.53
CA LEU A 60 -11.91 10.70 -18.89
C LEU A 60 -10.61 10.15 -18.29
N THR A 61 -9.54 10.94 -18.25
CA THR A 61 -8.27 10.54 -17.66
C THR A 61 -8.43 10.28 -16.15
N LEU A 62 -9.12 11.16 -15.43
CA LEU A 62 -9.40 11.00 -14.00
C LEU A 62 -10.28 9.77 -13.73
N ILE A 63 -11.35 9.58 -14.52
CA ILE A 63 -12.25 8.42 -14.39
C ILE A 63 -11.48 7.12 -14.63
N ARG A 64 -10.60 7.05 -15.63
CA ARG A 64 -9.80 5.85 -15.91
C ARG A 64 -8.84 5.51 -14.77
N LYS A 65 -8.19 6.50 -14.18
CA LYS A 65 -7.36 6.25 -13.01
C LYS A 65 -8.21 5.75 -11.84
N GLN A 66 -9.38 6.33 -11.62
CA GLN A 66 -10.33 5.88 -10.61
C GLN A 66 -10.80 4.44 -10.85
N LEU A 67 -11.13 4.09 -12.09
CA LEU A 67 -11.47 2.70 -12.47
C LEU A 67 -10.33 1.72 -12.18
N SER A 68 -9.09 2.10 -12.51
CA SER A 68 -7.91 1.28 -12.21
C SER A 68 -7.76 1.04 -10.71
N ASN A 69 -7.85 2.09 -9.90
CA ASN A 69 -7.72 2.00 -8.44
C ASN A 69 -8.85 1.17 -7.81
N ARG A 70 -10.09 1.31 -8.30
CA ARG A 70 -11.23 0.49 -7.83
C ARG A 70 -11.07 -0.98 -8.18
N ARG A 71 -10.62 -1.30 -9.40
CA ARG A 71 -10.35 -2.69 -9.81
C ARG A 71 -9.27 -3.33 -8.95
N GLU A 72 -8.23 -2.58 -8.61
CA GLU A 72 -7.17 -3.04 -7.71
C GLU A 72 -7.70 -3.29 -6.30
N LEU A 73 -8.47 -2.34 -5.74
CA LEU A 73 -9.10 -2.47 -4.43
C LEU A 73 -10.05 -3.69 -4.36
N ILE A 74 -10.84 -3.91 -5.40
CA ILE A 74 -11.73 -5.06 -5.51
C ILE A 74 -10.92 -6.37 -5.55
N SER A 75 -9.87 -6.43 -6.37
CA SER A 75 -8.98 -7.60 -6.46
C SER A 75 -8.32 -7.95 -5.13
N ASP A 76 -7.83 -6.94 -4.41
CA ASP A 76 -7.21 -7.15 -3.11
C ASP A 76 -8.24 -7.60 -2.06
N SER A 77 -9.45 -7.01 -2.08
CA SER A 77 -10.56 -7.47 -1.22
C SER A 77 -10.99 -8.92 -1.53
N GLU A 78 -10.95 -9.35 -2.78
CA GLU A 78 -11.27 -10.74 -3.17
C GLU A 78 -10.24 -11.74 -2.64
N LYS A 79 -8.95 -11.38 -2.67
CA LYS A 79 -7.88 -12.20 -2.08
C LYS A 79 -8.06 -12.34 -0.56
N GLU A 80 -8.35 -11.21 0.11
CA GLU A 80 -8.58 -11.18 1.56
C GLU A 80 -9.80 -12.03 1.96
N ILE A 81 -10.92 -11.89 1.24
CA ILE A 81 -12.13 -12.71 1.44
C ILE A 81 -11.81 -14.21 1.29
N LYS A 82 -11.01 -14.59 0.30
CA LYS A 82 -10.58 -15.96 0.09
C LYS A 82 -9.79 -16.51 1.28
N VAL A 83 -8.75 -15.79 1.71
CA VAL A 83 -7.92 -16.16 2.86
C VAL A 83 -8.78 -16.30 4.13
N LEU A 84 -9.71 -15.38 4.33
CA LEU A 84 -10.61 -15.40 5.48
C LEU A 84 -11.60 -16.58 5.41
N SER A 85 -12.12 -16.88 4.23
CA SER A 85 -12.98 -18.04 3.98
C SER A 85 -12.27 -19.36 4.27
N ASP A 86 -11.01 -19.51 3.83
CA ASP A 86 -10.18 -20.67 4.10
C ASP A 86 -9.88 -20.82 5.61
N SER A 87 -9.67 -19.70 6.30
CA SER A 87 -9.47 -19.67 7.75
C SER A 87 -10.73 -20.05 8.52
N ILE A 88 -11.89 -19.56 8.11
CA ILE A 88 -13.20 -19.94 8.65
C ILE A 88 -13.44 -21.45 8.48
N SER A 89 -13.10 -21.99 7.31
CA SER A 89 -13.26 -23.44 7.05
C SER A 89 -12.38 -24.28 7.98
N ARG A 90 -11.12 -23.87 8.18
CA ARG A 90 -10.19 -24.52 9.12
C ARG A 90 -10.70 -24.44 10.57
N ALA A 91 -11.12 -23.25 11.01
CA ALA A 91 -11.63 -23.05 12.35
C ALA A 91 -12.87 -23.91 12.64
N ARG A 92 -13.79 -24.05 11.67
CA ARG A 92 -14.94 -24.95 11.79
C ARG A 92 -14.53 -26.42 11.97
N LYS A 93 -13.49 -26.86 11.26
CA LYS A 93 -12.97 -28.22 11.39
C LYS A 93 -12.35 -28.45 12.76
N GLU A 94 -11.53 -27.51 13.23
CA GLU A 94 -10.92 -27.56 14.56
C GLU A 94 -11.98 -27.59 15.69
N ILE A 95 -13.01 -26.74 15.57
CA ILE A 95 -14.14 -26.71 16.52
C ILE A 95 -14.79 -28.08 16.59
N LYS A 96 -15.11 -28.68 15.44
CA LYS A 96 -15.72 -30.01 15.39
C LYS A 96 -14.84 -31.09 16.02
N GLU A 97 -13.53 -31.05 15.79
CA GLU A 97 -12.57 -31.99 16.42
C GLU A 97 -12.54 -31.84 17.95
N ILE A 98 -12.70 -30.62 18.47
CA ILE A 98 -12.77 -30.33 19.91
C ILE A 98 -14.11 -30.83 20.48
N GLU A 99 -15.23 -30.61 19.79
CA GLU A 99 -16.55 -31.11 20.17
C GLU A 99 -16.56 -32.65 20.28
N ASP A 100 -16.06 -33.35 19.24
CA ASP A 100 -15.95 -34.83 19.22
C ASP A 100 -15.06 -35.35 20.37
N ARG A 101 -14.00 -34.61 20.70
CA ARG A 101 -13.11 -34.91 21.80
C ARG A 101 -13.82 -34.71 23.18
N LEU A 102 -14.57 -33.61 23.30
CA LEU A 102 -15.37 -33.36 24.53
C LEU A 102 -16.39 -34.45 24.78
N ASP A 103 -17.11 -34.89 23.77
CA ASP A 103 -18.07 -35.96 23.85
C ASP A 103 -17.40 -37.26 24.38
N THR A 104 -16.22 -37.58 23.85
CA THR A 104 -15.42 -38.72 24.30
C THR A 104 -15.00 -38.58 25.79
N MET A 105 -14.55 -37.40 26.17
CA MET A 105 -14.14 -37.10 27.55
C MET A 105 -15.34 -37.16 28.52
N ASP A 106 -16.49 -36.62 28.14
CA ASP A 106 -17.72 -36.65 28.92
C ASP A 106 -18.20 -38.10 29.14
N VAL A 107 -18.16 -38.97 28.13
CA VAL A 107 -18.48 -40.41 28.26
C VAL A 107 -17.51 -41.10 29.20
N TYR A 108 -16.21 -40.81 29.11
CA TYR A 108 -15.18 -41.38 30.00
C TYR A 108 -15.39 -40.89 31.43
N TYR A 109 -15.60 -39.59 31.62
CA TYR A 109 -15.86 -39.00 32.92
C TYR A 109 -17.10 -39.60 33.62
N GLN A 110 -18.21 -39.78 32.86
CA GLN A 110 -19.40 -40.44 33.40
C GLN A 110 -19.15 -41.88 33.87
N ARG A 111 -18.29 -42.64 33.17
CA ARG A 111 -17.88 -43.98 33.60
C ARG A 111 -17.10 -43.93 34.91
N LEU A 112 -16.15 -42.98 35.05
CA LEU A 112 -15.39 -42.77 36.27
C LEU A 112 -16.31 -42.42 37.47
N ILE A 113 -17.25 -41.49 37.27
CA ILE A 113 -18.23 -41.08 38.31
C ILE A 113 -19.15 -42.27 38.72
N LYS A 114 -19.68 -43.03 37.71
CA LYS A 114 -20.48 -44.22 38.03
C LYS A 114 -19.67 -45.25 38.85
N GLY A 115 -18.41 -45.46 38.52
CA GLY A 115 -17.50 -46.33 39.27
C GLY A 115 -17.28 -45.84 40.70
N ALA A 116 -16.99 -44.53 40.85
CA ALA A 116 -16.82 -43.93 42.19
C ALA A 116 -18.11 -43.96 42.99
N TYR A 117 -19.27 -43.69 42.39
CA TYR A 117 -20.57 -43.75 43.06
C TYR A 117 -20.92 -45.14 43.60
N ARG A 118 -20.66 -46.21 42.87
CA ARG A 118 -20.84 -47.60 43.32
C ARG A 118 -20.00 -47.92 44.54
N ASN A 119 -18.86 -47.26 44.70
CA ASN A 119 -17.90 -47.47 45.80
C ASN A 119 -17.94 -46.32 46.83
N ARG A 120 -19.01 -45.53 46.91
CA ARG A 120 -19.10 -44.32 47.77
C ARG A 120 -19.25 -44.63 49.27
N ASP A 121 -19.73 -45.80 49.65
CA ASP A 121 -19.94 -46.18 51.02
C ASP A 121 -18.57 -46.43 51.67
N LYS A 122 -18.21 -45.57 52.64
CA LYS A 122 -16.96 -45.68 53.39
C LYS A 122 -16.83 -47.02 54.07
N ARG A 123 -17.96 -47.66 54.53
CA ARG A 123 -17.97 -48.99 55.14
C ARG A 123 -17.47 -50.04 54.16
N ILE A 124 -17.89 -49.98 52.91
CA ILE A 124 -17.42 -50.84 51.79
C ILE A 124 -15.91 -50.64 51.61
N TRP A 125 -15.42 -49.39 51.65
CA TRP A 125 -14.02 -49.07 51.51
C TRP A 125 -13.17 -49.71 52.60
N TYR A 126 -13.58 -49.54 53.87
CA TYR A 126 -12.90 -50.18 55.02
C TYR A 126 -12.97 -51.69 54.91
N ALA A 127 -14.15 -52.25 54.59
CA ALA A 127 -14.31 -53.70 54.44
C ALA A 127 -13.40 -54.22 53.33
N HIS A 128 -13.30 -53.52 52.18
CA HIS A 128 -12.47 -53.91 51.04
C HIS A 128 -10.94 -53.83 51.35
N LEU A 129 -10.53 -52.91 52.20
CA LEU A 129 -9.15 -52.82 52.63
C LEU A 129 -8.87 -53.87 53.69
N LEU A 130 -9.77 -54.07 54.69
CA LEU A 130 -9.61 -55.04 55.83
C LEU A 130 -9.74 -56.51 55.40
N THR A 131 -10.46 -56.81 54.27
CA THR A 131 -10.53 -58.16 53.69
C THR A 131 -9.37 -58.50 52.78
N SER A 132 -8.30 -57.72 52.76
CA SER A 132 -7.08 -58.00 52.01
C SER A 132 -6.29 -59.13 52.67
N ALA A 133 -5.83 -60.09 51.85
CA ALA A 133 -5.07 -61.24 52.30
C ALA A 133 -3.70 -60.89 52.89
N ASN A 134 -3.14 -59.74 52.57
CA ASN A 134 -1.88 -59.22 53.08
C ASN A 134 -1.76 -57.68 52.87
N PHE A 135 -0.78 -57.08 53.58
CA PHE A 135 -0.54 -55.61 53.49
C PHE A 135 -0.27 -55.08 52.10
N ALA A 136 0.45 -55.84 51.30
CA ALA A 136 0.75 -55.47 49.92
C ALA A 136 -0.55 -55.38 49.08
N GLN A 137 -1.52 -56.22 49.28
CA GLN A 137 -2.84 -56.17 48.63
C GLN A 137 -3.67 -54.97 49.11
N ALA A 138 -3.67 -54.72 50.45
CA ALA A 138 -4.32 -53.56 51.07
C ALA A 138 -3.74 -52.23 50.49
N SER A 139 -2.42 -52.14 50.38
CA SER A 139 -1.72 -50.98 49.82
C SER A 139 -2.09 -50.76 48.32
N ARG A 140 -2.16 -51.81 47.51
CA ARG A 140 -2.58 -51.71 46.10
C ARG A 140 -4.04 -51.24 45.98
N ARG A 141 -4.94 -51.75 46.81
CA ARG A 141 -6.36 -51.33 46.81
C ARG A 141 -6.52 -49.88 47.25
N TYR A 142 -5.77 -49.41 48.24
CA TYR A 142 -5.75 -48.01 48.67
C TYR A 142 -5.23 -47.10 47.56
N SER A 143 -4.11 -47.46 46.93
CA SER A 143 -3.54 -46.72 45.83
C SER A 143 -4.49 -46.64 44.65
N TYR A 144 -5.22 -47.71 44.32
CA TYR A 144 -6.24 -47.71 43.27
C TYR A 144 -7.36 -46.68 43.55
N LEU A 145 -7.89 -46.65 44.76
CA LEU A 145 -8.96 -45.73 45.18
C LEU A 145 -8.48 -44.25 45.20
N LYS A 146 -7.26 -44.03 45.66
CA LYS A 146 -6.63 -42.73 45.63
C LYS A 146 -6.42 -42.24 44.19
N ASN A 147 -5.92 -43.13 43.33
CA ASN A 147 -5.70 -42.81 41.93
C ASN A 147 -7.03 -42.54 41.19
N LEU A 148 -8.11 -43.28 41.51
CA LEU A 148 -9.42 -43.04 40.93
C LEU A 148 -9.94 -41.64 41.24
N SER A 149 -9.79 -41.16 42.49
CA SER A 149 -10.17 -39.81 42.89
C SER A 149 -9.34 -38.74 42.13
N SER A 150 -8.02 -38.96 42.00
CA SER A 150 -7.14 -38.08 41.25
C SER A 150 -7.54 -38.00 39.77
N GLN A 151 -7.81 -39.16 39.14
CA GLN A 151 -8.26 -39.23 37.74
C GLN A 151 -9.58 -38.49 37.48
N ILE A 152 -10.55 -38.60 38.41
CA ILE A 152 -11.81 -37.87 38.33
C ILE A 152 -11.57 -36.36 38.31
N ASN A 153 -10.77 -35.87 39.25
CA ASN A 153 -10.46 -34.45 39.38
C ASN A 153 -9.67 -33.92 38.14
N GLU A 154 -8.69 -34.70 37.70
CA GLU A 154 -7.90 -34.36 36.50
C GLU A 154 -8.76 -34.29 35.23
N GLU A 155 -9.66 -35.27 35.05
CA GLU A 155 -10.56 -35.30 33.91
C GLU A 155 -11.57 -34.16 33.94
N ALA A 156 -12.15 -33.85 35.13
CA ALA A 156 -13.01 -32.69 35.30
C ALA A 156 -12.29 -31.38 34.95
N ALA A 157 -11.03 -31.22 35.36
CA ALA A 157 -10.23 -30.06 35.04
C ALA A 157 -9.92 -29.99 33.53
N ARG A 158 -9.62 -31.12 32.87
CA ARG A 158 -9.41 -31.19 31.41
C ARG A 158 -10.68 -30.81 30.64
N ILE A 159 -11.83 -31.34 31.00
CA ILE A 159 -13.13 -31.01 30.41
C ILE A 159 -13.39 -29.50 30.53
N THR A 160 -13.22 -28.93 31.72
CA THR A 160 -13.42 -27.49 31.96
C THR A 160 -12.51 -26.65 31.07
N LYS A 161 -11.21 -27.00 30.99
CA LYS A 161 -10.25 -26.32 30.14
C LYS A 161 -10.60 -26.45 28.66
N THR A 162 -11.00 -27.63 28.19
CA THR A 162 -11.35 -27.88 26.80
C THR A 162 -12.65 -27.14 26.42
N LYS A 163 -13.62 -27.00 27.33
CA LYS A 163 -14.82 -26.17 27.12
C LYS A 163 -14.47 -24.71 26.99
N ALA A 164 -13.60 -24.18 27.81
CA ALA A 164 -13.14 -22.80 27.69
C ALA A 164 -12.40 -22.54 26.37
N ASP A 165 -11.56 -23.48 25.94
CA ASP A 165 -10.88 -23.38 24.60
C ASP A 165 -11.88 -23.43 23.45
N LEU A 166 -12.92 -24.25 23.55
CA LEU A 166 -14.00 -24.30 22.57
C LEU A 166 -14.75 -22.97 22.50
N ASP A 167 -15.15 -22.41 23.63
CA ASP A 167 -15.87 -21.13 23.68
C ASP A 167 -15.04 -19.99 23.05
N ASP A 168 -13.74 -19.93 23.33
CA ASP A 168 -12.83 -18.97 22.73
C ASP A 168 -12.73 -19.14 21.19
N LYS A 169 -12.65 -20.39 20.72
CA LYS A 169 -12.58 -20.70 19.30
C LYS A 169 -13.90 -20.37 18.57
N VAL A 170 -15.04 -20.63 19.16
CA VAL A 170 -16.36 -20.26 18.64
C VAL A 170 -16.48 -18.73 18.55
N ALA A 171 -16.13 -18.02 19.61
CA ALA A 171 -16.15 -16.56 19.60
C ALA A 171 -15.22 -15.96 18.51
N ASN A 172 -14.05 -16.54 18.32
CA ASN A 172 -13.15 -16.13 17.23
C ASN A 172 -13.71 -16.42 15.83
N LEU A 173 -14.32 -17.59 15.64
CA LEU A 173 -15.00 -17.95 14.39
C LEU A 173 -16.10 -16.94 14.05
N ASP A 174 -16.90 -16.52 15.03
CA ASP A 174 -17.98 -15.56 14.79
C ASP A 174 -17.45 -14.17 14.46
N ARG A 175 -16.34 -13.73 15.05
CA ARG A 175 -15.64 -12.50 14.64
C ARG A 175 -15.14 -12.61 13.20
N MET A 176 -14.53 -13.72 12.81
CA MET A 176 -14.07 -13.94 11.44
C MET A 176 -15.22 -13.89 10.43
N LYS A 177 -16.37 -14.50 10.75
CA LYS A 177 -17.58 -14.44 9.90
C LYS A 177 -18.09 -13.02 9.75
N ALA A 178 -18.19 -12.25 10.85
CA ALA A 178 -18.63 -10.87 10.82
C ALA A 178 -17.70 -10.00 9.95
N ASN A 179 -16.39 -10.17 10.08
CA ASN A 179 -15.40 -9.48 9.26
C ASN A 179 -15.52 -9.84 7.77
N ALA A 180 -15.75 -11.13 7.45
CA ALA A 180 -15.95 -11.57 6.07
C ALA A 180 -17.19 -10.96 5.44
N GLU A 181 -18.29 -10.87 6.16
CA GLU A 181 -19.52 -10.24 5.66
C GLU A 181 -19.37 -8.74 5.49
N ALA A 182 -18.71 -8.04 6.42
CA ALA A 182 -18.40 -6.62 6.29
C ALA A 182 -17.54 -6.35 5.03
N LEU A 183 -16.52 -7.16 4.81
CA LEU A 183 -15.63 -7.03 3.64
C LEU A 183 -16.36 -7.31 2.32
N LYS A 184 -17.26 -8.31 2.29
CA LYS A 184 -18.12 -8.57 1.13
C LYS A 184 -19.06 -7.40 0.81
N ALA A 185 -19.61 -6.76 1.84
CA ALA A 185 -20.48 -5.60 1.67
C ALA A 185 -19.70 -4.41 1.07
N VAL A 186 -18.49 -4.13 1.56
CA VAL A 186 -17.59 -3.11 1.00
C VAL A 186 -17.26 -3.42 -0.46
N ARG A 187 -16.86 -4.66 -0.77
CA ARG A 187 -16.58 -5.09 -2.15
C ARG A 187 -17.79 -4.88 -3.06
N GLN A 188 -18.98 -5.23 -2.61
CA GLN A 188 -20.21 -5.06 -3.41
C GLN A 188 -20.50 -3.58 -3.69
N LYS A 189 -20.28 -2.70 -2.71
CA LYS A 189 -20.40 -1.25 -2.90
C LYS A 189 -19.42 -0.74 -3.96
N GLU A 190 -18.16 -1.18 -3.90
CA GLU A 190 -17.13 -0.80 -4.89
C GLU A 190 -17.45 -1.33 -6.30
N LEU A 191 -17.96 -2.56 -6.42
CA LEU A 191 -18.43 -3.11 -7.72
C LEU A 191 -19.57 -2.29 -8.32
N ASN A 192 -20.53 -1.85 -7.51
CA ASN A 192 -21.65 -1.03 -7.97
C ASN A 192 -21.15 0.35 -8.45
N GLN A 193 -20.18 0.93 -7.73
CA GLN A 193 -19.60 2.21 -8.12
C GLN A 193 -18.72 2.06 -9.38
N LEU A 194 -17.96 0.98 -9.49
CA LEU A 194 -17.19 0.66 -10.70
C LEU A 194 -18.07 0.65 -11.94
N LYS A 195 -19.24 -0.05 -11.88
CA LYS A 195 -20.21 -0.06 -13.00
C LYS A 195 -20.73 1.33 -13.38
N LYS A 196 -20.93 2.21 -12.40
CA LYS A 196 -21.36 3.59 -12.66
C LYS A 196 -20.25 4.40 -13.35
N ASP A 197 -19.02 4.26 -12.86
CA ASP A 197 -17.86 4.95 -13.42
C ASP A 197 -17.53 4.43 -14.83
N GLU A 198 -17.70 3.14 -15.12
CA GLU A 198 -17.58 2.56 -16.47
C GLU A 198 -18.60 3.16 -17.43
N LYS A 199 -19.89 3.21 -17.06
CA LYS A 199 -20.93 3.84 -17.89
C LYS A 199 -20.62 5.31 -18.19
N ARG A 200 -20.13 6.06 -17.19
CA ARG A 200 -19.72 7.46 -17.37
C ARG A 200 -18.52 7.57 -18.32
N SER A 201 -17.54 6.69 -18.19
CA SER A 201 -16.39 6.61 -19.11
C SER A 201 -16.84 6.36 -20.56
N ASP A 202 -17.73 5.39 -20.78
CA ASP A 202 -18.24 5.05 -22.11
C ASP A 202 -19.03 6.19 -22.74
N ALA A 203 -19.85 6.89 -21.96
CA ALA A 203 -20.58 8.07 -22.43
C ALA A 203 -19.62 9.21 -22.86
N LEU A 204 -18.57 9.46 -22.09
CA LEU A 204 -17.52 10.44 -22.44
C LEU A 204 -16.76 10.03 -23.70
N ILE A 205 -16.41 8.76 -23.84
CA ILE A 205 -15.75 8.22 -25.04
C ILE A 205 -16.65 8.42 -26.27
N ALA A 206 -17.95 8.15 -26.16
CA ALA A 206 -18.91 8.34 -27.25
C ALA A 206 -19.00 9.81 -27.67
N THR A 207 -19.03 10.74 -26.68
CA THR A 207 -19.01 12.18 -26.95
C THR A 207 -17.71 12.61 -27.63
N LEU A 208 -16.56 12.19 -27.11
CA LEU A 208 -15.24 12.49 -27.68
C LEU A 208 -15.08 11.98 -29.12
N LYS A 209 -15.63 10.79 -29.43
CA LYS A 209 -15.60 10.24 -30.79
C LYS A 209 -16.44 11.04 -31.80
N LYS A 210 -17.57 11.65 -31.35
CA LYS A 210 -18.39 12.51 -32.24
C LYS A 210 -17.64 13.78 -32.65
N ASP A 211 -16.84 14.35 -31.75
CA ASP A 211 -16.09 15.60 -31.99
C ASP A 211 -14.62 15.36 -32.45
N LYS A 212 -14.38 14.26 -33.17
CA LYS A 212 -13.02 13.79 -33.54
C LYS A 212 -12.14 14.90 -34.15
N SER A 213 -12.66 15.73 -35.02
CA SER A 213 -11.90 16.80 -35.71
C SER A 213 -11.40 17.85 -34.72
N LYS A 214 -12.25 18.30 -33.79
CA LYS A 214 -11.89 19.27 -32.75
C LYS A 214 -10.78 18.73 -31.85
N TYR A 215 -10.90 17.47 -31.42
CA TYR A 215 -9.93 16.83 -30.52
C TYR A 215 -8.60 16.50 -31.22
N GLN A 216 -8.61 16.16 -32.49
CA GLN A 216 -7.37 15.98 -33.27
C GLN A 216 -6.53 17.26 -33.30
N LYS A 217 -7.19 18.43 -33.48
CA LYS A 217 -6.50 19.72 -33.43
C LYS A 217 -5.90 20.02 -32.05
N GLN A 218 -6.67 19.80 -31.01
CA GLN A 218 -6.18 19.97 -29.64
C GLN A 218 -5.03 19.01 -29.31
N LEU A 219 -5.12 17.76 -29.76
CA LEU A 219 -4.09 16.75 -29.58
C LEU A 219 -2.78 17.16 -30.26
N SER A 220 -2.85 17.62 -31.56
CA SER A 220 -1.68 18.11 -32.29
C SER A 220 -1.02 19.29 -31.57
N THR A 221 -1.82 20.23 -31.04
CA THR A 221 -1.29 21.34 -30.24
C THR A 221 -0.57 20.83 -28.99
N LYS A 222 -1.16 19.90 -28.28
CA LYS A 222 -0.57 19.33 -27.05
C LYS A 222 0.72 18.55 -27.33
N GLN A 223 0.77 17.81 -28.44
CA GLN A 223 2.00 17.14 -28.89
C GLN A 223 3.13 18.14 -29.15
N LYS A 224 2.84 19.24 -29.86
CA LYS A 224 3.83 20.30 -30.09
C LYS A 224 4.32 20.96 -28.79
N GLN A 225 3.43 21.15 -27.81
CA GLN A 225 3.79 21.70 -26.50
C GLN A 225 4.72 20.77 -25.73
N VAL A 226 4.43 19.46 -25.68
CA VAL A 226 5.29 18.45 -25.04
C VAL A 226 6.67 18.42 -25.70
N GLU A 227 6.74 18.41 -27.02
CA GLU A 227 8.01 18.42 -27.77
C GLU A 227 8.81 19.70 -27.54
N ALA A 228 8.13 20.85 -27.49
CA ALA A 228 8.77 22.14 -27.20
C ALA A 228 9.35 22.17 -25.79
N LEU A 229 8.58 21.70 -24.78
CA LEU A 229 9.05 21.58 -23.41
C LEU A 229 10.28 20.68 -23.33
N ASN A 230 10.20 19.49 -23.89
CA ASN A 230 11.30 18.53 -23.86
C ASN A 230 12.58 19.10 -24.49
N ARG A 231 12.48 19.77 -25.64
CA ARG A 231 13.61 20.43 -26.30
C ARG A 231 14.21 21.57 -25.45
N GLU A 232 13.37 22.39 -24.82
CA GLU A 232 13.84 23.49 -24.00
C GLU A 232 14.53 22.98 -22.72
N ILE A 233 13.98 21.97 -22.06
CA ILE A 233 14.61 21.32 -20.91
C ILE A 233 15.97 20.74 -21.29
N GLU A 234 16.07 20.00 -22.39
CA GLU A 234 17.35 19.43 -22.89
C GLU A 234 18.38 20.52 -23.18
N LYS A 235 17.96 21.62 -23.81
CA LYS A 235 18.81 22.76 -24.11
C LYS A 235 19.33 23.43 -22.84
N ILE A 236 18.47 23.66 -21.84
CA ILE A 236 18.85 24.25 -20.56
C ILE A 236 19.83 23.35 -19.82
N ILE A 237 19.53 22.05 -19.68
CA ILE A 237 20.45 21.10 -19.03
C ILE A 237 21.79 21.07 -19.78
N ALA A 238 21.78 20.99 -21.11
CA ALA A 238 23.00 20.97 -21.90
C ALA A 238 23.86 22.23 -21.70
N SER A 239 23.22 23.41 -21.63
CA SER A 239 23.94 24.67 -21.37
C SER A 239 24.59 24.70 -19.99
N TYR A 240 23.90 24.23 -18.95
CA TYR A 240 24.48 24.15 -17.61
C TYR A 240 25.63 23.13 -17.53
N MET A 241 25.47 21.96 -18.15
CA MET A 241 26.53 20.96 -18.22
C MET A 241 27.76 21.46 -19.00
N ALA A 242 27.55 22.19 -20.12
CA ALA A 242 28.64 22.78 -20.89
C ALA A 242 29.39 23.86 -20.09
N GLN A 243 28.67 24.73 -19.37
CA GLN A 243 29.28 25.73 -18.49
C GLN A 243 30.11 25.09 -17.37
N GLN A 244 29.61 24.01 -16.76
CA GLN A 244 30.34 23.27 -15.72
C GLN A 244 31.60 22.58 -16.27
N ASN A 245 31.50 21.94 -17.45
CA ASN A 245 32.65 21.30 -18.10
C ASN A 245 33.70 22.32 -18.57
N ALA A 246 33.29 23.50 -19.03
CA ALA A 246 34.19 24.57 -19.40
C ALA A 246 34.93 25.13 -18.17
N ALA A 247 34.25 25.25 -17.03
CA ALA A 247 34.85 25.66 -15.74
C ALA A 247 35.89 24.64 -15.25
N GLN A 248 35.70 23.35 -15.48
CA GLN A 248 36.68 22.30 -15.15
C GLN A 248 37.91 22.30 -16.05
N LYS A 249 37.77 22.65 -17.34
CA LYS A 249 38.93 22.73 -18.29
C LYS A 249 39.79 23.95 -18.13
N SER A 250 39.29 25.00 -17.46
CA SER A 250 40.05 26.26 -17.24
C SER A 250 40.94 26.27 -15.97
N GLU A 251 41.09 25.15 -15.28
CA GLU A 251 41.88 25.01 -14.03
C GLU A 251 43.40 25.07 -14.20
N GLY A 252 43.90 25.59 -15.31
CA GLY A 252 45.33 25.82 -15.55
C GLY A 252 45.89 27.20 -15.21
N LYS A 253 45.09 28.24 -14.93
CA LYS A 253 45.59 29.60 -14.58
C LYS A 253 44.63 30.46 -13.77
N THR A 254 45.05 30.79 -12.53
CA THR A 254 44.77 32.00 -11.71
C THR A 254 43.37 32.36 -11.25
N THR A 255 43.21 32.31 -9.90
CA THR A 255 42.56 33.27 -8.94
C THR A 255 41.11 33.72 -9.11
N THR A 256 40.39 33.44 -8.03
CA THR A 256 39.25 34.21 -7.46
C THR A 256 38.10 34.61 -8.36
N LYS A 257 37.23 33.64 -8.67
CA LYS A 257 35.74 33.83 -8.80
C LYS A 257 35.08 32.53 -8.42
N GLN A 258 33.99 32.59 -7.66
CA GLN A 258 33.30 31.43 -7.10
C GLN A 258 33.10 30.32 -8.14
N LYS A 259 33.81 29.20 -7.98
CA LYS A 259 33.72 27.99 -8.82
C LYS A 259 32.33 27.38 -8.68
N LYS A 260 31.54 27.41 -9.73
CA LYS A 260 30.31 26.57 -9.86
C LYS A 260 30.71 25.16 -10.30
N THR A 261 31.41 24.44 -9.42
CA THR A 261 31.69 22.99 -9.60
C THR A 261 30.47 22.15 -9.27
N ILE A 262 30.32 20.99 -9.97
CA ILE A 262 29.28 20.00 -9.60
C ILE A 262 29.52 19.60 -8.13
N ASP A 263 28.49 19.70 -7.32
CA ASP A 263 28.52 19.17 -5.96
C ASP A 263 28.34 17.64 -6.00
N TYR A 264 29.47 16.93 -6.06
CA TYR A 264 29.47 15.47 -6.10
C TYR A 264 28.93 14.83 -4.81
N LYS A 265 29.06 15.52 -3.67
CA LYS A 265 28.47 15.05 -2.42
C LYS A 265 26.95 15.12 -2.51
N LEU A 266 26.41 16.23 -2.97
CA LEU A 266 24.97 16.40 -3.16
C LEU A 266 24.42 15.40 -4.19
N SER A 267 25.17 15.11 -5.28
CA SER A 267 24.82 14.08 -6.25
C SER A 267 24.74 12.68 -5.62
N SER A 268 25.76 12.33 -4.82
CA SER A 268 25.81 11.03 -4.13
C SER A 268 24.67 10.90 -3.12
N ASP A 269 24.38 11.97 -2.39
CA ASP A 269 23.31 11.98 -1.41
C ASP A 269 21.92 11.91 -2.07
N PHE A 270 21.72 12.56 -3.23
CA PHE A 270 20.51 12.40 -4.03
C PHE A 270 20.33 10.95 -4.49
N GLU A 271 21.38 10.31 -5.01
CA GLU A 271 21.34 8.94 -5.50
C GLU A 271 21.06 7.91 -4.40
N LYS A 272 21.62 8.08 -3.19
CA LYS A 272 21.35 7.24 -2.01
C LYS A 272 19.91 7.32 -1.53
N ASN A 273 19.20 8.39 -1.86
CA ASN A 273 17.80 8.61 -1.52
C ASN A 273 16.83 8.14 -2.62
N LYS A 274 17.30 7.39 -3.62
CA LYS A 274 16.44 6.78 -4.63
C LYS A 274 15.38 5.88 -3.98
N GLY A 275 14.11 6.09 -4.33
CA GLY A 275 12.96 5.41 -3.73
C GLY A 275 12.58 5.90 -2.32
N LYS A 276 13.19 7.01 -1.85
CA LYS A 276 12.95 7.59 -0.52
C LYS A 276 12.63 9.07 -0.56
N LEU A 277 12.71 9.71 -1.73
CA LEU A 277 12.40 11.13 -1.88
C LEU A 277 10.93 11.39 -1.55
N PRO A 278 10.60 12.48 -0.84
CA PRO A 278 9.22 12.86 -0.61
C PRO A 278 8.54 13.25 -1.93
N TRP A 279 7.24 13.06 -2.00
CA TRP A 279 6.43 13.55 -3.11
C TRP A 279 6.45 15.08 -3.15
N PRO A 280 6.53 15.69 -4.36
CA PRO A 280 6.46 17.15 -4.50
C PRO A 280 5.09 17.70 -4.11
N ALA A 281 4.05 16.90 -4.22
CA ALA A 281 2.70 17.10 -3.70
C ALA A 281 1.97 15.75 -3.68
N GLU A 282 1.02 15.57 -2.78
CA GLU A 282 0.23 14.35 -2.66
C GLU A 282 -0.90 14.34 -3.68
N GLY A 283 -0.93 13.34 -4.54
CA GLY A 283 -1.97 13.15 -5.53
C GLY A 283 -1.75 11.92 -6.41
N PRO A 284 -2.81 11.42 -7.09
CA PRO A 284 -2.70 10.29 -7.99
C PRO A 284 -1.94 10.65 -9.26
N ILE A 285 -1.08 9.72 -9.72
CA ILE A 285 -0.43 9.83 -11.03
C ILE A 285 -1.48 9.54 -12.10
N VAL A 286 -1.75 10.51 -12.96
CA VAL A 286 -2.71 10.41 -14.08
C VAL A 286 -2.02 10.17 -15.41
N GLU A 287 -0.73 10.45 -15.53
CA GLU A 287 0.08 10.16 -16.70
C GLU A 287 1.47 9.73 -16.26
N LYS A 288 1.86 8.51 -16.63
CA LYS A 288 3.12 7.88 -16.23
C LYS A 288 4.27 8.27 -17.14
N PHE A 289 5.48 8.03 -16.67
CA PHE A 289 6.70 8.13 -17.48
C PHE A 289 6.68 7.12 -18.63
N GLY A 290 7.17 7.52 -19.80
CA GLY A 290 7.37 6.63 -20.93
C GLY A 290 6.41 6.85 -22.09
N ARG A 291 6.31 5.85 -22.98
CA ARG A 291 5.40 5.84 -24.11
C ARG A 291 4.03 5.30 -23.69
N HIS A 292 2.99 5.95 -24.14
CA HIS A 292 1.61 5.51 -23.95
C HIS A 292 0.75 5.90 -25.14
N ASN A 293 -0.34 5.19 -25.32
CA ASN A 293 -1.30 5.48 -26.36
C ASN A 293 -2.33 6.49 -25.87
N HIS A 294 -2.87 7.27 -26.82
CA HIS A 294 -3.94 8.20 -26.49
C HIS A 294 -5.14 7.46 -25.89
N PRO A 295 -5.73 7.96 -24.78
CA PRO A 295 -6.78 7.24 -24.06
C PRO A 295 -8.06 6.97 -24.84
N VAL A 296 -8.38 7.76 -25.87
CA VAL A 296 -9.57 7.57 -26.72
C VAL A 296 -9.20 6.99 -28.07
N TYR A 297 -8.13 7.50 -28.68
CA TYR A 297 -7.65 7.09 -29.99
C TYR A 297 -6.43 6.19 -29.81
N THR A 298 -6.66 4.93 -29.46
CA THR A 298 -5.62 3.96 -29.05
C THR A 298 -4.57 3.68 -30.15
N SER A 299 -4.88 3.99 -31.41
CA SER A 299 -3.92 3.93 -32.52
C SER A 299 -2.93 5.09 -32.54
N ILE A 300 -3.16 6.16 -31.77
CA ILE A 300 -2.28 7.31 -31.71
C ILE A 300 -1.31 7.13 -30.55
N VAL A 301 -0.02 7.04 -30.87
CA VAL A 301 1.05 7.02 -29.85
C VAL A 301 1.33 8.47 -29.44
N MET A 302 1.28 8.72 -28.13
CA MET A 302 1.63 10.04 -27.58
C MET A 302 3.15 10.22 -27.56
N PRO A 303 3.65 11.48 -27.56
CA PRO A 303 5.07 11.74 -27.33
C PRO A 303 5.55 11.08 -26.04
N PHE A 304 6.82 10.71 -26.02
CA PHE A 304 7.43 10.13 -24.83
C PHE A 304 7.30 11.12 -23.64
N ASN A 305 6.58 10.73 -22.61
CA ASN A 305 6.49 11.52 -21.38
C ASN A 305 7.78 11.33 -20.55
N LYS A 306 8.59 12.39 -20.45
CA LYS A 306 9.87 12.38 -19.71
C LYS A 306 9.69 12.58 -18.20
N GLY A 307 8.45 12.64 -17.72
CA GLY A 307 8.09 12.80 -16.32
C GLY A 307 6.81 12.07 -15.96
N ILE A 308 6.17 12.53 -14.90
CA ILE A 308 4.83 12.11 -14.47
C ILE A 308 3.91 13.32 -14.35
N ASN A 309 2.60 13.12 -14.56
CA ASN A 309 1.60 14.12 -14.22
C ASN A 309 0.85 13.67 -12.96
N ILE A 310 0.86 14.52 -11.93
CA ILE A 310 0.19 14.29 -10.65
C ILE A 310 -1.06 15.16 -10.62
N ALA A 311 -2.24 14.57 -10.50
CA ALA A 311 -3.50 15.32 -10.37
C ALA A 311 -3.62 15.89 -8.96
N LEU A 312 -3.92 17.20 -8.86
CA LEU A 312 -3.94 17.94 -7.62
C LEU A 312 -5.23 18.76 -7.50
N SER A 313 -5.51 19.27 -6.31
CA SER A 313 -6.54 20.27 -6.11
C SER A 313 -6.03 21.67 -6.49
N PRO A 314 -6.87 22.60 -6.98
CA PRO A 314 -6.47 23.99 -7.22
C PRO A 314 -5.83 24.60 -5.97
N GLY A 315 -4.71 25.31 -6.16
CA GLY A 315 -4.02 25.98 -5.08
C GLY A 315 -3.13 25.08 -4.19
N THR A 316 -2.89 23.82 -4.60
CA THR A 316 -1.97 22.91 -3.87
C THR A 316 -0.54 23.44 -3.92
N ASP A 317 0.13 23.48 -2.78
CA ASP A 317 1.53 23.84 -2.65
C ASP A 317 2.44 22.76 -3.23
N ILE A 318 3.48 23.17 -3.92
CA ILE A 318 4.49 22.30 -4.52
C ILE A 318 5.81 22.47 -3.78
N ASN A 319 6.38 21.35 -3.36
CA ASN A 319 7.57 21.32 -2.52
C ASN A 319 8.77 20.72 -3.27
N ALA A 320 9.98 21.16 -2.92
CA ALA A 320 11.21 20.57 -3.41
C ALA A 320 11.39 19.16 -2.84
N VAL A 321 11.66 18.18 -3.71
CA VAL A 321 11.85 16.78 -3.31
C VAL A 321 13.18 16.52 -2.63
N PHE A 322 14.18 17.41 -2.82
CA PHE A 322 15.50 17.29 -2.23
C PHE A 322 16.20 18.64 -2.15
N ASP A 323 17.25 18.73 -1.30
CA ASP A 323 18.12 19.89 -1.18
C ASP A 323 18.77 20.23 -2.52
N GLY A 324 18.81 21.51 -2.91
CA GLY A 324 19.36 21.90 -4.19
C GLY A 324 19.45 23.40 -4.40
N GLU A 325 19.80 23.81 -5.61
CA GLU A 325 19.86 25.19 -6.05
C GLU A 325 18.93 25.41 -7.24
N VAL A 326 18.05 26.41 -7.17
CA VAL A 326 17.18 26.82 -8.28
C VAL A 326 18.04 27.38 -9.40
N LYS A 327 18.07 26.71 -10.54
CA LYS A 327 18.89 27.13 -11.69
C LYS A 327 18.14 28.02 -12.66
N ASN A 328 16.87 27.74 -12.87
CA ASN A 328 16.08 28.50 -13.82
C ASN A 328 14.59 28.46 -13.48
N ILE A 329 13.89 29.51 -13.89
CA ILE A 329 12.43 29.60 -13.89
C ILE A 329 12.02 30.02 -15.29
N ILE A 330 11.31 29.17 -15.99
CA ILE A 330 10.87 29.39 -17.38
C ILE A 330 9.36 29.39 -17.47
N VAL A 331 8.84 30.10 -18.47
CA VAL A 331 7.41 30.08 -18.81
C VAL A 331 7.26 29.42 -20.17
N MET A 332 6.45 28.35 -20.22
CA MET A 332 6.26 27.56 -21.43
C MET A 332 4.76 27.47 -21.81
N PRO A 333 4.40 27.61 -23.08
CA PRO A 333 3.04 27.41 -23.53
C PRO A 333 2.51 26.02 -23.17
N GLY A 334 1.35 25.95 -22.49
CA GLY A 334 0.73 24.69 -22.04
C GLY A 334 1.34 24.10 -20.74
N TYR A 335 2.41 24.70 -20.22
CA TYR A 335 3.04 24.29 -18.96
C TYR A 335 3.21 25.45 -17.96
N ASN A 336 2.86 26.67 -18.37
CA ASN A 336 3.01 27.88 -17.58
C ASN A 336 4.42 27.98 -16.94
N LYS A 337 4.52 28.34 -15.64
CA LYS A 337 5.81 28.46 -14.97
C LYS A 337 6.37 27.09 -14.62
N CYS A 338 7.67 26.92 -14.91
CA CYS A 338 8.43 25.72 -14.58
C CYS A 338 9.68 26.11 -13.79
N VAL A 339 9.95 25.42 -12.69
CA VAL A 339 11.14 25.60 -11.84
C VAL A 339 12.10 24.45 -12.10
N LEU A 340 13.36 24.76 -12.37
CA LEU A 340 14.46 23.81 -12.45
C LEU A 340 15.32 23.90 -11.21
N ILE A 341 15.50 22.78 -10.50
CA ILE A 341 16.38 22.66 -9.33
C ILE A 341 17.50 21.67 -9.68
N GLN A 342 18.74 22.06 -9.33
CA GLN A 342 19.93 21.21 -9.49
C GLN A 342 20.32 20.58 -8.16
N HIS A 343 20.63 19.27 -8.17
CA HIS A 343 21.08 18.45 -7.06
C HIS A 343 22.41 17.77 -7.43
N GLY A 344 23.47 18.56 -7.62
CA GLY A 344 24.71 18.08 -8.19
C GLY A 344 24.61 17.80 -9.69
N ASN A 345 24.71 16.53 -10.13
CA ASN A 345 24.50 16.13 -11.53
C ASN A 345 23.07 15.63 -11.80
N TYR A 346 22.18 15.74 -10.82
CA TYR A 346 20.75 15.50 -10.98
C TYR A 346 19.97 16.81 -11.10
N PHE A 347 18.85 16.75 -11.81
CA PHE A 347 17.94 17.89 -11.96
C PHE A 347 16.51 17.45 -11.75
N THR A 348 15.71 18.30 -11.10
CA THR A 348 14.25 18.10 -10.99
C THR A 348 13.53 19.29 -11.62
N PHE A 349 12.46 19.00 -12.36
CA PHE A 349 11.57 19.98 -12.97
C PHE A 349 10.18 19.92 -12.39
N TYR A 350 9.66 21.09 -12.06
CA TYR A 350 8.32 21.28 -11.53
C TYR A 350 7.59 22.25 -12.45
N CYS A 351 6.70 21.76 -13.31
CA CYS A 351 5.98 22.56 -14.29
C CYS A 351 4.48 22.65 -13.98
N LYS A 352 3.78 23.56 -14.63
CA LYS A 352 2.38 23.93 -14.41
C LYS A 352 2.15 24.62 -13.08
N LEU A 353 2.97 25.61 -12.77
CA LEU A 353 2.85 26.45 -11.59
C LEU A 353 2.19 27.79 -11.94
N SER A 354 1.23 28.22 -11.13
CA SER A 354 0.61 29.53 -11.18
C SER A 354 1.50 30.60 -10.52
N GLY A 355 2.01 30.26 -9.32
CA GLY A 355 2.95 31.04 -8.53
C GLY A 355 4.25 30.33 -8.31
N VAL A 356 5.35 31.07 -8.18
CA VAL A 356 6.67 30.55 -7.82
C VAL A 356 7.19 31.40 -6.68
N ASP A 357 7.57 30.75 -5.56
CA ASP A 357 7.98 31.38 -4.30
C ASP A 357 9.51 31.44 -4.15
N VAL A 358 10.26 31.07 -5.22
CA VAL A 358 11.73 31.04 -5.25
C VAL A 358 12.25 31.80 -6.46
N LYS A 359 13.55 32.13 -6.45
CA LYS A 359 14.27 32.81 -7.55
C LYS A 359 15.45 31.98 -8.02
N ALA A 360 15.90 32.22 -9.26
CA ALA A 360 17.13 31.60 -9.76
C ALA A 360 18.33 31.98 -8.88
N GLY A 361 19.09 30.98 -8.44
CA GLY A 361 20.20 31.10 -7.49
C GLY A 361 19.85 30.78 -6.04
N ASP A 362 18.55 30.66 -5.69
CA ASP A 362 18.14 30.30 -4.33
C ASP A 362 18.51 28.86 -4.00
N LYS A 363 18.98 28.63 -2.78
CA LYS A 363 19.16 27.30 -2.22
C LYS A 363 17.86 26.87 -1.56
N VAL A 364 17.36 25.71 -1.91
CA VAL A 364 16.14 25.11 -1.36
C VAL A 364 16.44 23.87 -0.55
N LYS A 365 15.61 23.60 0.44
CA LYS A 365 15.66 22.41 1.28
C LYS A 365 14.58 21.42 0.90
N THR A 366 14.82 20.16 1.22
CA THR A 366 13.82 19.08 1.09
C THR A 366 12.54 19.47 1.82
N GLY A 367 11.39 19.38 1.13
CA GLY A 367 10.08 19.77 1.67
C GLY A 367 9.79 21.27 1.66
N GLN A 368 10.72 22.11 1.23
CA GLN A 368 10.49 23.57 1.12
C GLN A 368 9.51 23.85 -0.02
N LYS A 369 8.51 24.69 0.25
CA LYS A 369 7.59 25.19 -0.77
C LYS A 369 8.36 26.00 -1.82
N ILE A 370 8.09 25.69 -3.09
CA ILE A 370 8.70 26.37 -4.25
C ILE A 370 7.69 27.07 -5.13
N GLY A 371 6.41 26.80 -4.93
CA GLY A 371 5.33 27.43 -5.69
C GLY A 371 3.98 26.76 -5.45
N THR A 372 3.02 27.14 -6.28
CA THR A 372 1.63 26.65 -6.22
C THR A 372 1.22 26.15 -7.60
N VAL A 373 0.51 25.01 -7.66
CA VAL A 373 0.04 24.42 -8.91
C VAL A 373 -0.97 25.29 -9.63
N ASP A 374 -0.95 25.28 -10.95
CA ASP A 374 -1.92 25.97 -11.82
C ASP A 374 -3.02 25.04 -12.33
N THR A 375 -4.13 25.65 -12.75
CA THR A 375 -5.21 24.99 -13.47
C THR A 375 -5.15 25.41 -14.94
N ILE A 376 -4.60 24.55 -15.78
CA ILE A 376 -4.45 24.76 -17.22
C ILE A 376 -5.46 23.87 -17.95
N ASP A 377 -6.23 24.42 -18.87
CA ASP A 377 -7.28 23.69 -19.61
C ASP A 377 -8.25 22.91 -18.69
N HIS A 378 -8.64 23.51 -17.57
CA HIS A 378 -9.48 22.88 -16.54
C HIS A 378 -8.86 21.64 -15.86
N GLN A 379 -7.56 21.44 -16.00
CA GLN A 379 -6.82 20.38 -15.32
C GLN A 379 -5.83 20.98 -14.34
N THR A 380 -5.95 20.63 -13.06
CA THR A 380 -4.98 20.99 -12.03
C THR A 380 -4.01 19.80 -11.88
N GLN A 381 -2.82 19.94 -12.44
CA GLN A 381 -1.84 18.87 -12.47
C GLN A 381 -0.42 19.45 -12.36
N LEU A 382 0.41 18.86 -11.53
CA LEU A 382 1.85 19.07 -11.57
C LEU A 382 2.47 18.17 -12.63
N HIS A 383 3.30 18.69 -13.52
CA HIS A 383 4.21 17.89 -14.35
C HIS A 383 5.59 17.88 -13.69
N PHE A 384 6.05 16.71 -13.29
CA PHE A 384 7.29 16.51 -12.53
C PHE A 384 8.25 15.60 -13.29
N GLN A 385 9.51 16.02 -13.42
CA GLN A 385 10.57 15.24 -14.07
C GLN A 385 11.80 15.13 -13.19
N VAL A 386 12.52 14.01 -13.31
CA VAL A 386 13.85 13.78 -12.73
C VAL A 386 14.83 13.47 -13.87
N TRP A 387 15.99 14.10 -13.83
CA TRP A 387 17.04 13.90 -14.84
C TRP A 387 18.37 13.59 -14.17
N LYS A 388 19.11 12.64 -14.73
CA LYS A 388 20.53 12.44 -14.42
C LYS A 388 21.33 12.95 -15.62
N GLU A 389 22.02 14.05 -15.45
CA GLU A 389 22.69 14.75 -16.56
C GLU A 389 21.72 15.04 -17.72
N LYS A 390 21.88 14.41 -18.86
CA LYS A 390 21.01 14.56 -20.05
C LYS A 390 19.95 13.47 -20.19
N ALA A 391 19.91 12.50 -19.28
CA ALA A 391 19.02 11.35 -19.36
C ALA A 391 17.81 11.50 -18.43
N PRO A 392 16.57 11.56 -18.95
CA PRO A 392 15.38 11.55 -18.11
C PRO A 392 15.26 10.22 -17.36
N GLN A 393 14.86 10.29 -16.12
CA GLN A 393 14.65 9.15 -15.23
C GLN A 393 13.17 9.00 -14.91
N ASN A 394 12.69 7.77 -14.73
CA ASN A 394 11.32 7.57 -14.25
C ASN A 394 11.18 8.07 -12.80
N PRO A 395 10.38 9.14 -12.54
CA PRO A 395 10.23 9.70 -11.20
C PRO A 395 9.64 8.72 -10.18
N GLU A 396 8.81 7.76 -10.61
CA GLU A 396 8.22 6.76 -9.73
C GLU A 396 9.27 5.88 -9.03
N ASN A 397 10.47 5.76 -9.60
CA ASN A 397 11.58 5.01 -9.00
C ASN A 397 12.33 5.81 -7.94
N TRP A 398 12.06 7.10 -7.77
CA TRP A 398 12.75 8.01 -6.86
C TRP A 398 11.90 8.41 -5.65
N LEU A 399 10.58 8.50 -5.84
CA LEU A 399 9.59 8.91 -4.84
C LEU A 399 9.14 7.72 -3.98
N ARG A 400 8.77 7.99 -2.71
CA ARG A 400 8.31 6.97 -1.76
C ARG A 400 6.80 7.03 -1.53
#